data_6abb31c0ed8d06e9a1bbb1a06de074ab
#
_entry.id   6abb31c0ed8d06e9a1bbb1a06de074ab
#
_cell.length_a   1.000
_cell.length_b   1.000
_cell.length_c   1.000
_cell.angle_alpha   90.00
_cell.angle_beta   90.00
_cell.angle_gamma   90.00
#
_symmetry.space_group_name_H-M   'P 1'
#
loop_
_entity.id
_entity.type
_entity.pdbx_description
1 polymer ?
#
loop_
_entity_poly.entity_id
_entity_poly.type
_entity_poly.pdbx_seq_one_letter_code
_entity_poly.pdbx_strand_id
1 'polypeptide(L)'
;MAKQYIKRLALLLIAISAISTSCKDDKEKIIPTTENPVEYITDASKLKMIYSLKEIDQKRQGRFYEMNYTADYKLEEALKAQLTSLPGLTAFLATNLFDRTPNNTTQIAYNAGCSAFAAPDPANGNYYMGRNFDFCHTDESKHEIPISAIVVHTTSARGKKSISVVDSYWVGLKQGFFTDGESDLSILMALPYLLMDGINEDGFAIGVLHLGGNPTKQDDPGKLNINTTIAMRMLLDIATSVDNAIELLKQYNMNMESPAGGNYHFFMADAGGNYAIIEYIFEGEGTESTPNKMMVFNQNDTMRYVTNFYVTPTLAKDPVIGGASERGKWRYNTMKETLKMNAYKLTEDQAMGLLKAVATDANPTDPTSHTQWSSLYNLTQKSLDIAILKEYGKEEVQHFSFNQ
;
A
#
# COMPACT_ATOMS: atom_id res chain seq x y z
N MET A 1 42.02 -36.55 -5.63
CA MET A 1 40.99 -36.17 -6.63
C MET A 1 39.94 -37.25 -6.91
N ALA A 2 39.99 -38.43 -6.31
CA ALA A 2 39.04 -39.53 -6.56
C ALA A 2 37.86 -39.61 -5.57
N LYS A 3 37.87 -38.88 -4.45
CA LYS A 3 36.80 -38.91 -3.43
C LYS A 3 35.67 -37.89 -3.63
N GLN A 4 35.82 -36.98 -4.57
CA GLN A 4 34.77 -35.95 -4.86
C GLN A 4 33.82 -36.38 -5.99
N TYR A 5 34.18 -37.39 -6.79
CA TYR A 5 33.31 -37.86 -7.88
C TYR A 5 32.27 -38.89 -7.43
N ILE A 6 32.47 -39.56 -6.31
CA ILE A 6 31.55 -40.60 -5.80
C ILE A 6 30.33 -40.01 -5.08
N LYS A 7 30.40 -38.77 -4.56
CA LYS A 7 29.27 -38.11 -3.93
C LYS A 7 28.25 -37.47 -4.91
N ARG A 8 28.64 -37.27 -6.18
CA ARG A 8 27.72 -36.72 -7.21
C ARG A 8 26.99 -37.82 -8.01
N LEU A 9 27.39 -39.08 -7.93
CA LEU A 9 26.71 -40.18 -8.62
C LEU A 9 25.64 -40.87 -7.76
N ALA A 10 25.63 -40.67 -6.44
CA ALA A 10 24.66 -41.24 -5.52
C ALA A 10 23.36 -40.47 -5.42
N LEU A 11 23.29 -39.24 -5.94
CA LEU A 11 22.10 -38.39 -5.95
C LEU A 11 21.25 -38.48 -7.25
N LEU A 12 21.72 -39.27 -8.25
CA LEU A 12 20.99 -39.42 -9.52
C LEU A 12 20.32 -40.80 -9.67
N LEU A 13 20.33 -41.65 -8.67
CA LEU A 13 19.81 -43.03 -8.73
C LEU A 13 18.65 -43.34 -7.76
N ILE A 14 18.04 -42.31 -7.11
CA ILE A 14 16.87 -42.48 -6.23
C ILE A 14 15.56 -41.93 -6.89
N ALA A 15 15.61 -41.52 -8.13
CA ALA A 15 14.47 -40.95 -8.82
C ALA A 15 13.64 -41.94 -9.72
N ILE A 16 13.99 -43.22 -9.73
CA ILE A 16 13.25 -44.23 -10.55
C ILE A 16 13.02 -45.48 -9.73
N SER A 17 12.06 -45.50 -8.81
CA SER A 17 11.28 -46.68 -8.42
C SER A 17 10.29 -46.36 -7.30
N ALA A 18 9.09 -45.96 -7.66
CA ALA A 18 7.86 -46.25 -6.90
C ALA A 18 6.65 -45.83 -7.73
N ILE A 19 6.35 -46.57 -8.79
CA ILE A 19 4.99 -46.65 -9.32
C ILE A 19 4.39 -47.92 -8.78
N SER A 20 3.60 -47.82 -7.72
CA SER A 20 2.58 -48.86 -7.40
C SER A 20 1.45 -48.21 -6.60
N THR A 21 0.37 -47.96 -7.30
CA THR A 21 -1.06 -47.95 -6.89
C THR A 21 -1.39 -48.01 -5.41
N SER A 22 -1.96 -46.92 -4.89
CA SER A 22 -3.08 -47.00 -3.93
C SER A 22 -3.85 -45.67 -4.00
N CYS A 23 -5.12 -45.76 -4.41
CA CYS A 23 -6.12 -44.71 -4.25
C CYS A 23 -6.31 -44.38 -2.78
N LYS A 24 -6.00 -43.15 -2.38
CA LYS A 24 -6.65 -42.43 -1.27
C LYS A 24 -6.06 -41.02 -1.18
N ASP A 25 -6.98 -40.05 -1.19
CA ASP A 25 -6.77 -38.62 -0.85
C ASP A 25 -5.68 -37.91 -1.66
N ASP A 26 -6.07 -37.42 -2.85
CA ASP A 26 -5.34 -36.36 -3.56
C ASP A 26 -5.42 -35.04 -2.76
N LYS A 27 -4.65 -34.97 -1.68
CA LYS A 27 -4.15 -33.68 -1.23
C LYS A 27 -3.15 -33.24 -2.27
N GLU A 28 -3.54 -32.34 -3.15
CA GLU A 28 -2.61 -31.61 -4.03
C GLU A 28 -1.40 -31.21 -3.21
N LYS A 29 -0.27 -31.84 -3.44
CA LYS A 29 0.99 -31.45 -2.82
C LYS A 29 1.35 -30.09 -3.39
N ILE A 30 1.15 -29.02 -2.60
CA ILE A 30 1.63 -27.69 -2.94
C ILE A 30 3.15 -27.82 -3.05
N ILE A 31 3.67 -27.72 -4.28
CA ILE A 31 5.11 -27.68 -4.52
C ILE A 31 5.52 -26.21 -4.34
N PRO A 32 6.33 -25.88 -3.33
CA PRO A 32 6.81 -24.49 -3.17
C PRO A 32 7.61 -24.09 -4.41
N THR A 33 7.32 -22.89 -4.93
CA THR A 33 8.10 -22.29 -6.03
C THR A 33 9.35 -21.58 -5.52
N THR A 34 9.59 -21.59 -4.21
CA THR A 34 10.70 -20.93 -3.52
C THR A 34 11.30 -21.84 -2.44
N GLU A 35 12.58 -21.65 -2.13
CA GLU A 35 13.28 -22.29 -1.01
C GLU A 35 13.18 -21.48 0.30
N ASN A 36 12.51 -20.32 0.28
CA ASN A 36 12.34 -19.46 1.44
C ASN A 36 11.53 -20.15 2.55
N PRO A 37 11.87 -19.91 3.84
CA PRO A 37 11.12 -20.45 4.97
C PRO A 37 9.71 -19.84 5.07
N VAL A 38 8.78 -20.62 5.63
CA VAL A 38 7.44 -20.17 6.05
C VAL A 38 7.24 -20.74 7.46
N GLU A 39 7.92 -20.16 8.44
CA GLU A 39 8.09 -20.76 9.77
C GLU A 39 6.83 -20.69 10.63
N TYR A 40 6.04 -19.63 10.48
CA TYR A 40 4.92 -19.33 11.39
C TYR A 40 3.56 -19.70 10.83
N ILE A 41 3.50 -20.32 9.66
CA ILE A 41 2.26 -20.77 9.00
C ILE A 41 2.30 -22.29 8.82
N THR A 42 1.22 -22.95 9.24
CA THR A 42 1.04 -24.41 9.09
C THR A 42 -0.25 -24.76 8.38
N ASP A 43 -1.20 -23.84 8.32
CA ASP A 43 -2.46 -24.02 7.59
C ASP A 43 -2.22 -24.11 6.08
N ALA A 44 -2.71 -25.17 5.47
CA ALA A 44 -2.48 -25.46 4.05
C ALA A 44 -3.08 -24.40 3.10
N SER A 45 -4.17 -23.76 3.48
CA SER A 45 -4.81 -22.71 2.67
C SER A 45 -4.00 -21.41 2.71
N LYS A 46 -3.47 -21.04 3.87
CA LYS A 46 -2.57 -19.91 4.03
C LYS A 46 -1.24 -20.16 3.29
N LEU A 47 -0.68 -21.36 3.37
CA LEU A 47 0.52 -21.72 2.60
C LEU A 47 0.27 -21.60 1.09
N LYS A 48 -0.84 -22.14 0.59
CA LYS A 48 -1.21 -21.99 -0.83
C LYS A 48 -1.34 -20.52 -1.23
N MET A 49 -1.90 -19.70 -0.37
CA MET A 49 -2.02 -18.26 -0.58
C MET A 49 -0.62 -17.58 -0.62
N ILE A 50 0.27 -17.87 0.33
CA ILE A 50 1.64 -17.32 0.33
C ILE A 50 2.38 -17.73 -0.95
N TYR A 51 2.26 -18.98 -1.37
CA TYR A 51 2.85 -19.48 -2.61
C TYR A 51 2.15 -19.03 -3.89
N SER A 52 1.07 -18.24 -3.79
CA SER A 52 0.50 -17.53 -4.94
C SER A 52 1.30 -16.30 -5.34
N LEU A 53 2.25 -15.87 -4.49
CA LEU A 53 3.16 -14.79 -4.84
C LEU A 53 3.95 -15.14 -6.10
N LYS A 54 3.94 -14.25 -7.06
CA LYS A 54 4.72 -14.41 -8.30
C LYS A 54 5.39 -13.10 -8.69
N GLU A 55 6.59 -13.19 -9.23
CA GLU A 55 7.27 -12.06 -9.85
C GLU A 55 6.59 -11.72 -11.19
N ILE A 56 6.24 -10.44 -11.37
CA ILE A 56 5.52 -9.99 -12.57
C ILE A 56 6.47 -9.83 -13.75
N ASP A 57 7.67 -9.31 -13.52
CA ASP A 57 8.64 -9.06 -14.57
C ASP A 57 10.05 -9.37 -14.08
N GLN A 58 10.59 -10.47 -14.55
CA GLN A 58 11.95 -10.93 -14.21
C GLN A 58 13.05 -9.94 -14.61
N LYS A 59 12.80 -9.05 -15.59
CA LYS A 59 13.76 -7.99 -15.96
C LYS A 59 13.96 -7.01 -14.81
N ARG A 60 12.98 -6.86 -13.91
CA ARG A 60 13.04 -6.02 -12.72
C ARG A 60 13.73 -6.67 -11.53
N GLN A 61 14.23 -7.90 -11.68
CA GLN A 61 15.09 -8.57 -10.72
C GLN A 61 14.54 -8.57 -9.28
N GLY A 62 13.31 -9.02 -9.11
CA GLY A 62 12.68 -9.12 -7.79
C GLY A 62 12.14 -7.79 -7.24
N ARG A 63 11.85 -6.81 -8.09
CA ARG A 63 11.27 -5.52 -7.70
C ARG A 63 9.76 -5.43 -7.77
N PHE A 64 9.09 -6.38 -8.41
CA PHE A 64 7.67 -6.32 -8.64
C PHE A 64 6.99 -7.68 -8.55
N TYR A 65 6.02 -7.78 -7.66
CA TYR A 65 5.30 -9.02 -7.38
C TYR A 65 3.78 -8.80 -7.38
N GLU A 66 3.06 -9.91 -7.54
CA GLU A 66 1.61 -10.00 -7.40
C GLU A 66 1.27 -11.17 -6.47
N MET A 67 0.23 -10.99 -5.63
CA MET A 67 -0.25 -12.01 -4.71
C MET A 67 -1.77 -12.02 -4.64
N ASN A 68 -2.36 -13.22 -4.63
CA ASN A 68 -3.77 -13.42 -4.34
C ASN A 68 -3.97 -13.69 -2.85
N TYR A 69 -4.53 -12.73 -2.12
CA TYR A 69 -4.79 -12.85 -0.69
C TYR A 69 -6.23 -13.31 -0.43
N THR A 70 -6.40 -14.55 0.04
CA THR A 70 -7.70 -15.21 0.22
C THR A 70 -8.04 -15.53 1.67
N ALA A 71 -7.08 -15.38 2.60
CA ALA A 71 -7.32 -15.66 4.02
C ALA A 71 -8.13 -14.54 4.69
N ASP A 72 -8.81 -14.88 5.78
CA ASP A 72 -9.45 -13.92 6.66
C ASP A 72 -8.37 -13.17 7.47
N TYR A 73 -8.21 -11.87 7.23
CA TYR A 73 -7.26 -10.99 7.93
C TYR A 73 -7.83 -10.34 9.19
N LYS A 74 -9.01 -10.80 9.66
CA LYS A 74 -9.57 -10.44 10.97
C LYS A 74 -9.85 -8.93 11.16
N LEU A 75 -10.43 -8.28 10.12
CA LEU A 75 -10.70 -6.84 10.20
C LEU A 75 -11.65 -6.46 11.33
N GLU A 76 -12.73 -7.24 11.57
CA GLU A 76 -13.67 -6.96 12.65
C GLU A 76 -13.01 -7.01 14.02
N GLU A 77 -12.11 -7.97 14.22
CA GLU A 77 -11.33 -8.12 15.43
C GLU A 77 -10.33 -6.96 15.60
N ALA A 78 -9.68 -6.53 14.49
CA ALA A 78 -8.76 -5.41 14.48
C ALA A 78 -9.46 -4.10 14.84
N LEU A 79 -10.66 -3.85 14.31
CA LEU A 79 -11.48 -2.68 14.65
C LEU A 79 -11.88 -2.68 16.14
N LYS A 80 -12.22 -3.85 16.71
CA LYS A 80 -12.57 -3.99 18.14
C LYS A 80 -11.36 -3.87 19.06
N ALA A 81 -10.18 -4.22 18.59
CA ALA A 81 -8.94 -4.18 19.35
C ALA A 81 -8.43 -2.76 19.62
N GLN A 82 -8.99 -1.74 18.97
CA GLN A 82 -8.66 -0.32 19.15
C GLN A 82 -7.15 -0.04 19.04
N LEU A 83 -6.52 -0.54 18.00
CA LEU A 83 -5.09 -0.45 17.79
C LEU A 83 -4.70 0.97 17.37
N THR A 84 -3.90 1.63 18.21
CA THR A 84 -3.45 3.03 18.03
C THR A 84 -1.99 3.14 17.62
N SER A 85 -1.23 2.04 17.64
CA SER A 85 0.21 2.04 17.38
C SER A 85 0.63 0.91 16.45
N LEU A 86 1.79 1.05 15.82
CA LEU A 86 2.39 -0.02 15.01
C LEU A 86 2.80 -1.24 15.86
N PRO A 87 3.42 -1.10 17.04
CA PRO A 87 3.66 -2.24 17.91
C PRO A 87 2.38 -3.00 18.28
N GLY A 88 1.29 -2.26 18.57
CA GLY A 88 -0.02 -2.86 18.82
C GLY A 88 -0.56 -3.63 17.63
N LEU A 89 -0.47 -3.05 16.41
CA LEU A 89 -0.82 -3.74 15.18
C LEU A 89 0.03 -4.99 14.97
N THR A 90 1.34 -4.90 15.13
CA THR A 90 2.25 -6.04 14.96
C THR A 90 1.91 -7.18 15.94
N ALA A 91 1.65 -6.87 17.19
CA ALA A 91 1.22 -7.87 18.18
C ALA A 91 -0.12 -8.51 17.82
N PHE A 92 -1.08 -7.72 17.32
CA PHE A 92 -2.35 -8.22 16.82
C PHE A 92 -2.16 -9.19 15.64
N LEU A 93 -1.37 -8.81 14.65
CA LEU A 93 -1.09 -9.64 13.47
C LEU A 93 -0.41 -10.97 13.87
N ALA A 94 0.60 -10.89 14.74
CA ALA A 94 1.30 -12.06 15.25
C ALA A 94 0.37 -13.05 15.98
N THR A 95 -0.63 -12.55 16.69
CA THR A 95 -1.55 -13.38 17.47
C THR A 95 -2.70 -13.93 16.64
N ASN A 96 -3.17 -13.19 15.62
CA ASN A 96 -4.43 -13.49 14.93
C ASN A 96 -4.23 -14.06 13.51
N LEU A 97 -3.11 -13.77 12.86
CA LEU A 97 -2.87 -14.19 11.47
C LEU A 97 -1.86 -15.32 11.35
N PHE A 98 -0.89 -15.42 12.26
CA PHE A 98 0.08 -16.51 12.27
C PHE A 98 -0.46 -17.71 13.05
N ASP A 99 -0.03 -18.91 12.68
CA ASP A 99 -0.40 -20.15 13.38
C ASP A 99 0.55 -20.44 14.54
N ARG A 100 1.72 -19.78 14.55
CA ARG A 100 2.70 -19.78 15.63
C ARG A 100 3.18 -18.35 15.89
N THR A 101 3.42 -17.97 17.14
CA THR A 101 3.85 -16.61 17.50
C THR A 101 5.30 -16.36 17.06
N PRO A 102 5.59 -15.35 16.26
CA PRO A 102 6.94 -14.95 15.90
C PRO A 102 7.76 -14.49 17.11
N ASN A 103 9.05 -14.84 17.14
CA ASN A 103 9.94 -14.45 18.22
C ASN A 103 10.47 -13.01 18.10
N ASN A 104 10.38 -12.40 16.93
CA ASN A 104 10.87 -11.05 16.66
C ASN A 104 9.81 -10.22 15.94
N THR A 105 9.69 -8.94 16.31
CA THR A 105 8.83 -7.96 15.64
C THR A 105 9.70 -6.86 15.04
N THR A 106 9.57 -6.60 13.74
CA THR A 106 10.28 -5.52 13.06
C THR A 106 9.63 -4.17 13.36
N GLN A 107 10.42 -3.16 13.72
CA GLN A 107 9.93 -1.79 13.86
C GLN A 107 9.94 -1.09 12.51
N ILE A 108 8.88 -0.35 12.22
CA ILE A 108 8.67 0.32 10.94
C ILE A 108 8.64 1.84 11.20
N ALA A 109 9.40 2.61 10.40
CA ALA A 109 9.40 4.08 10.43
C ALA A 109 8.88 4.62 9.10
N TYR A 110 8.02 5.65 9.14
CA TYR A 110 7.38 6.22 7.95
C TYR A 110 7.84 7.66 7.70
N ASN A 111 8.38 7.92 6.50
CA ASN A 111 8.65 9.28 5.98
C ASN A 111 8.61 9.24 4.45
N ALA A 112 7.45 8.95 3.87
CA ALA A 112 7.30 8.85 2.42
C ALA A 112 6.90 10.17 1.76
N GLY A 113 7.37 10.41 0.54
CA GLY A 113 6.83 11.39 -0.38
C GLY A 113 5.63 10.82 -1.14
N CYS A 114 4.69 11.65 -1.54
CA CYS A 114 3.55 11.20 -2.33
C CYS A 114 2.96 12.35 -3.14
N SER A 115 2.24 12.00 -4.22
CA SER A 115 1.33 12.91 -4.91
C SER A 115 0.08 12.14 -5.35
N ALA A 116 -1.07 12.81 -5.39
CA ALA A 116 -2.30 12.22 -5.87
C ALA A 116 -3.19 13.26 -6.56
N PHE A 117 -3.99 12.81 -7.52
CA PHE A 117 -5.00 13.63 -8.20
C PHE A 117 -6.20 12.79 -8.65
N ALA A 118 -7.31 13.46 -8.96
CA ALA A 118 -8.48 12.85 -9.59
C ALA A 118 -8.94 13.69 -10.80
N ALA A 119 -9.31 13.03 -11.89
CA ALA A 119 -9.81 13.70 -13.08
C ALA A 119 -10.76 12.80 -13.88
N PRO A 120 -11.84 13.37 -14.50
CA PRO A 120 -12.66 12.69 -15.49
C PRO A 120 -11.94 12.67 -16.85
N ASP A 121 -12.20 11.62 -17.63
CA ASP A 121 -11.76 11.50 -19.03
C ASP A 121 -12.78 12.18 -19.96
N PRO A 122 -12.38 13.19 -20.73
CA PRO A 122 -13.29 13.86 -21.65
C PRO A 122 -13.70 13.00 -22.85
N ALA A 123 -12.97 11.92 -23.16
CA ALA A 123 -13.20 11.10 -24.33
C ALA A 123 -14.23 9.98 -24.11
N ASN A 124 -14.22 9.37 -22.92
CA ASN A 124 -15.03 8.18 -22.64
C ASN A 124 -15.87 8.28 -21.36
N GLY A 125 -15.72 9.36 -20.57
CA GLY A 125 -16.44 9.58 -19.33
C GLY A 125 -15.94 8.76 -18.14
N ASN A 126 -14.81 8.05 -18.26
CA ASN A 126 -14.18 7.37 -17.14
C ASN A 126 -13.68 8.38 -16.09
N TYR A 127 -13.56 7.94 -14.85
CA TYR A 127 -12.92 8.70 -13.79
C TYR A 127 -11.62 8.04 -13.38
N TYR A 128 -10.56 8.84 -13.23
CA TYR A 128 -9.25 8.37 -12.80
C TYR A 128 -8.85 8.95 -11.46
N MET A 129 -8.15 8.13 -10.66
CA MET A 129 -7.33 8.56 -9.56
C MET A 129 -5.88 8.19 -9.88
N GLY A 130 -5.00 9.17 -9.94
CA GLY A 130 -3.55 8.95 -10.08
C GLY A 130 -2.83 9.13 -8.76
N ARG A 131 -1.81 8.30 -8.49
CA ARG A 131 -0.98 8.40 -7.28
C ARG A 131 0.46 7.96 -7.54
N ASN A 132 1.44 8.77 -7.10
CA ASN A 132 2.83 8.37 -6.96
C ASN A 132 3.17 8.07 -5.50
N PHE A 133 3.86 6.95 -5.28
CA PHE A 133 4.51 6.63 -4.02
C PHE A 133 6.01 6.88 -4.15
N ASP A 134 6.51 7.86 -3.40
CA ASP A 134 7.90 8.25 -3.44
C ASP A 134 8.54 7.90 -2.09
N PHE A 135 9.49 6.98 -2.08
CA PHE A 135 10.25 6.67 -0.88
C PHE A 135 11.64 6.13 -1.21
N CYS A 136 12.67 6.89 -0.85
CA CYS A 136 14.04 6.45 -0.91
C CYS A 136 14.43 5.84 0.44
N HIS A 137 14.27 4.53 0.57
CA HIS A 137 14.72 3.80 1.75
C HIS A 137 16.25 3.79 1.78
N THR A 138 16.83 4.04 2.93
CA THR A 138 18.29 4.08 3.09
C THR A 138 18.76 3.35 4.34
N ASP A 139 19.95 2.78 4.28
CA ASP A 139 20.67 2.29 5.44
C ASP A 139 21.28 3.46 6.27
N GLU A 140 21.96 3.11 7.36
CA GLU A 140 22.64 4.09 8.22
C GLU A 140 23.73 4.88 7.49
N SER A 141 24.33 4.30 6.45
CA SER A 141 25.37 4.91 5.61
C SER A 141 24.81 5.74 4.46
N LYS A 142 23.49 5.91 4.39
CA LYS A 142 22.77 6.61 3.33
C LYS A 142 22.87 5.95 1.95
N HIS A 143 23.11 4.63 1.91
CA HIS A 143 22.91 3.86 0.69
C HIS A 143 21.44 3.49 0.54
N GLU A 144 20.94 3.57 -0.70
CA GLU A 144 19.57 3.14 -0.98
C GLU A 144 19.40 1.64 -0.72
N ILE A 145 18.32 1.30 -0.02
CA ILE A 145 17.86 -0.08 0.14
C ILE A 145 16.80 -0.34 -0.92
N PRO A 146 17.10 -1.13 -1.95
CA PRO A 146 16.11 -1.49 -2.95
C PRO A 146 14.97 -2.32 -2.33
N ILE A 147 13.73 -1.97 -2.70
CA ILE A 147 12.50 -2.64 -2.23
C ILE A 147 11.72 -3.25 -3.39
N SER A 148 10.67 -3.98 -3.07
CA SER A 148 9.72 -4.51 -4.03
C SER A 148 8.34 -3.89 -3.82
N ALA A 149 7.66 -3.55 -4.91
CA ALA A 149 6.23 -3.30 -4.90
C ALA A 149 5.48 -4.63 -5.00
N ILE A 150 4.44 -4.82 -4.18
CA ILE A 150 3.60 -6.01 -4.20
C ILE A 150 2.16 -5.59 -4.46
N VAL A 151 1.61 -6.01 -5.61
CA VAL A 151 0.17 -5.89 -5.89
C VAL A 151 -0.55 -7.01 -5.19
N VAL A 152 -1.52 -6.67 -4.35
CA VAL A 152 -2.28 -7.63 -3.54
C VAL A 152 -3.74 -7.61 -3.97
N HIS A 153 -4.20 -8.73 -4.54
CA HIS A 153 -5.61 -8.97 -4.82
C HIS A 153 -6.25 -9.59 -3.58
N THR A 154 -7.09 -8.83 -2.90
CA THR A 154 -7.78 -9.31 -1.70
C THR A 154 -9.19 -9.79 -2.07
N THR A 155 -9.50 -11.04 -1.74
CA THR A 155 -10.78 -11.68 -2.03
C THR A 155 -11.42 -12.29 -0.77
N SER A 156 -11.25 -11.62 0.38
CA SER A 156 -11.83 -12.08 1.64
C SER A 156 -13.34 -12.23 1.53
N ALA A 157 -13.87 -13.31 2.10
CA ALA A 157 -15.32 -13.61 2.10
C ALA A 157 -16.16 -12.58 2.90
N ARG A 158 -15.53 -11.70 3.68
CA ARG A 158 -16.20 -10.73 4.56
C ARG A 158 -16.14 -9.29 4.10
N GLY A 159 -15.26 -8.98 3.15
CA GLY A 159 -15.09 -7.64 2.60
C GLY A 159 -15.25 -7.61 1.09
N LYS A 160 -15.24 -6.42 0.52
CA LYS A 160 -15.18 -6.23 -0.93
C LYS A 160 -13.85 -6.75 -1.48
N LYS A 161 -13.86 -7.22 -2.73
CA LYS A 161 -12.62 -7.45 -3.45
C LYS A 161 -11.87 -6.14 -3.60
N SER A 162 -10.55 -6.18 -3.48
CA SER A 162 -9.70 -5.01 -3.67
C SER A 162 -8.39 -5.36 -4.35
N ILE A 163 -7.81 -4.38 -5.06
CA ILE A 163 -6.46 -4.40 -5.60
C ILE A 163 -5.71 -3.28 -4.89
N SER A 164 -4.65 -3.62 -4.17
CA SER A 164 -3.85 -2.66 -3.41
C SER A 164 -2.36 -2.83 -3.67
N VAL A 165 -1.56 -1.80 -3.39
CA VAL A 165 -0.11 -1.85 -3.56
C VAL A 165 0.56 -1.66 -2.21
N VAL A 166 1.54 -2.52 -1.93
CA VAL A 166 2.30 -2.57 -0.68
C VAL A 166 3.79 -2.43 -0.98
N ASP A 167 4.48 -1.70 -0.13
CA ASP A 167 5.93 -1.64 -0.11
C ASP A 167 6.48 -2.78 0.77
N SER A 168 7.31 -3.66 0.20
CA SER A 168 7.88 -4.82 0.89
C SER A 168 8.71 -4.44 2.11
N TYR A 169 9.25 -3.22 2.16
CA TYR A 169 10.03 -2.72 3.30
C TYR A 169 9.23 -2.72 4.60
N TRP A 170 7.92 -2.48 4.53
CA TRP A 170 7.05 -2.46 5.70
C TRP A 170 6.87 -3.82 6.38
N VAL A 171 7.18 -4.90 5.67
CA VAL A 171 7.24 -6.24 6.22
C VAL A 171 8.68 -6.75 6.39
N GLY A 172 9.67 -5.84 6.28
CA GLY A 172 11.08 -6.19 6.46
C GLY A 172 11.71 -6.94 5.27
N LEU A 173 11.03 -6.99 4.13
CA LEU A 173 11.49 -7.67 2.93
C LEU A 173 12.16 -6.69 1.96
N LYS A 174 13.31 -7.08 1.41
CA LYS A 174 14.08 -6.29 0.44
C LYS A 174 13.86 -6.83 -0.98
N GLN A 175 14.42 -6.13 -1.98
CA GLN A 175 14.44 -6.63 -3.35
C GLN A 175 14.94 -8.08 -3.41
N GLY A 176 14.25 -8.90 -4.19
CA GLY A 176 14.64 -10.31 -4.40
C GLY A 176 14.33 -11.27 -3.24
N PHE A 177 13.60 -10.81 -2.24
CA PHE A 177 13.25 -11.58 -1.04
C PHE A 177 12.64 -12.96 -1.33
N PHE A 178 11.98 -13.11 -2.48
CA PHE A 178 11.27 -14.35 -2.81
C PHE A 178 12.19 -15.51 -3.20
N THR A 179 13.44 -15.22 -3.53
CA THR A 179 14.42 -16.20 -4.00
C THR A 179 15.75 -16.15 -3.25
N ASP A 180 15.80 -15.44 -2.12
CA ASP A 180 17.02 -15.30 -1.31
C ASP A 180 17.32 -16.53 -0.41
N GLY A 181 16.33 -17.41 -0.21
CA GLY A 181 16.43 -18.60 0.64
C GLY A 181 16.44 -18.29 2.15
N GLU A 182 16.34 -17.03 2.56
CA GLU A 182 16.50 -16.55 3.94
C GLU A 182 15.26 -15.85 4.50
N SER A 183 14.56 -15.08 3.67
CA SER A 183 13.38 -14.29 4.09
C SER A 183 12.22 -15.20 4.47
N ASP A 184 11.66 -15.03 5.68
CA ASP A 184 10.49 -15.77 6.13
C ASP A 184 9.21 -15.17 5.50
N LEU A 185 8.61 -15.93 4.59
CA LEU A 185 7.42 -15.50 3.85
C LEU A 185 6.14 -15.51 4.67
N SER A 186 6.14 -16.01 5.91
CA SER A 186 4.98 -15.92 6.81
C SER A 186 4.53 -14.47 7.00
N ILE A 187 5.45 -13.50 6.92
CA ILE A 187 5.18 -12.08 7.09
C ILE A 187 4.22 -11.52 6.03
N LEU A 188 4.08 -12.18 4.87
CA LEU A 188 3.13 -11.80 3.82
C LEU A 188 1.68 -11.83 4.30
N MET A 189 1.40 -12.53 5.41
CA MET A 189 0.09 -12.48 6.08
C MET A 189 -0.31 -11.07 6.53
N ALA A 190 0.64 -10.16 6.73
CA ALA A 190 0.39 -8.78 7.18
C ALA A 190 -0.01 -7.81 6.04
N LEU A 191 0.17 -8.18 4.76
CA LEU A 191 0.02 -7.30 3.61
C LEU A 191 -1.32 -6.52 3.56
N PRO A 192 -2.49 -7.09 3.93
CA PRO A 192 -3.76 -6.37 3.91
C PRO A 192 -3.79 -5.11 4.78
N TYR A 193 -2.92 -5.03 5.79
CA TYR A 193 -2.84 -3.88 6.71
C TYR A 193 -1.73 -2.88 6.38
N LEU A 194 -0.93 -3.14 5.35
CA LEU A 194 0.25 -2.32 5.02
C LEU A 194 0.16 -1.70 3.63
N LEU A 195 -1.05 -1.60 3.10
CA LEU A 195 -1.31 -0.99 1.80
C LEU A 195 -1.05 0.52 1.82
N MET A 196 -0.48 1.03 0.74
CA MET A 196 -0.22 2.46 0.55
C MET A 196 -1.29 3.13 -0.30
N ASP A 197 -1.89 2.38 -1.20
CA ASP A 197 -3.03 2.77 -2.05
C ASP A 197 -3.77 1.54 -2.56
N GLY A 198 -4.99 1.73 -3.06
CA GLY A 198 -5.79 0.65 -3.61
C GLY A 198 -7.15 1.09 -4.13
N ILE A 199 -7.79 0.17 -4.83
CA ILE A 199 -9.16 0.30 -5.36
C ILE A 199 -9.97 -0.95 -4.97
N ASN A 200 -11.26 -0.77 -4.72
CA ASN A 200 -12.18 -1.89 -4.52
C ASN A 200 -13.11 -2.13 -5.73
N GLU A 201 -13.88 -3.21 -5.68
CA GLU A 201 -14.77 -3.65 -6.75
C GLU A 201 -15.97 -2.72 -7.01
N ASP A 202 -16.23 -1.74 -6.14
CA ASP A 202 -17.22 -0.68 -6.37
C ASP A 202 -16.61 0.53 -7.11
N GLY A 203 -15.28 0.55 -7.30
CA GLY A 203 -14.57 1.66 -7.93
C GLY A 203 -14.26 2.80 -6.95
N PHE A 204 -14.28 2.53 -5.65
CA PHE A 204 -13.72 3.43 -4.63
C PHE A 204 -12.23 3.19 -4.51
N ALA A 205 -11.44 4.25 -4.64
CA ALA A 205 -9.98 4.20 -4.49
C ALA A 205 -9.50 5.16 -3.39
N ILE A 206 -8.40 4.78 -2.73
CA ILE A 206 -7.79 5.54 -1.65
C ILE A 206 -6.28 5.44 -1.70
N GLY A 207 -5.60 6.53 -1.36
CA GLY A 207 -4.16 6.57 -1.09
C GLY A 207 -3.87 7.38 0.16
N VAL A 208 -2.86 6.96 0.93
CA VAL A 208 -2.36 7.68 2.10
C VAL A 208 -1.15 8.52 1.72
N LEU A 209 -1.07 9.76 2.22
CA LEU A 209 0.06 10.65 2.02
C LEU A 209 0.53 11.21 3.36
N HIS A 210 1.84 11.15 3.61
CA HIS A 210 2.45 11.64 4.84
C HIS A 210 2.47 13.18 4.89
N LEU A 211 2.13 13.74 6.04
CA LEU A 211 2.12 15.19 6.29
C LEU A 211 3.25 15.69 7.20
N GLY A 212 3.83 14.82 7.99
CA GLY A 212 4.72 15.26 9.08
C GLY A 212 3.95 15.85 10.27
N GLY A 213 4.69 16.43 11.22
CA GLY A 213 4.13 17.00 12.44
C GLY A 213 3.82 15.95 13.50
N ASN A 214 2.96 16.31 14.47
CA ASN A 214 2.59 15.43 15.56
C ASN A 214 1.66 14.31 15.09
N PRO A 215 1.72 13.12 15.73
CA PRO A 215 0.79 12.02 15.45
C PRO A 215 -0.66 12.44 15.58
N THR A 216 -1.50 11.90 14.69
CA THR A 216 -2.94 12.12 14.77
C THR A 216 -3.50 11.58 16.09
N LYS A 217 -4.31 12.39 16.76
CA LYS A 217 -5.01 12.00 18.00
C LYS A 217 -6.40 12.60 18.04
N GLN A 218 -7.42 11.77 17.94
CA GLN A 218 -8.82 12.14 18.22
C GLN A 218 -9.25 11.53 19.54
N ASP A 219 -10.25 12.15 20.20
CA ASP A 219 -10.76 11.71 21.50
C ASP A 219 -12.26 12.03 21.64
N ASP A 220 -13.06 11.68 20.62
CA ASP A 220 -14.51 11.84 20.67
C ASP A 220 -15.11 10.75 21.57
N PRO A 221 -15.91 11.11 22.58
CA PRO A 221 -16.51 10.12 23.49
C PRO A 221 -17.37 9.08 22.77
N GLY A 222 -17.20 7.82 23.14
CA GLY A 222 -18.02 6.71 22.64
C GLY A 222 -17.60 6.13 21.29
N LYS A 223 -16.58 6.68 20.64
CA LYS A 223 -16.01 6.11 19.43
C LYS A 223 -14.83 5.17 19.74
N LEU A 224 -14.70 4.11 18.94
CA LEU A 224 -13.54 3.23 18.99
C LEU A 224 -12.33 3.87 18.29
N ASN A 225 -11.13 3.57 18.77
CA ASN A 225 -9.89 4.04 18.18
C ASN A 225 -9.44 3.12 17.03
N ILE A 226 -8.98 3.71 15.95
CA ILE A 226 -8.31 3.00 14.84
C ILE A 226 -7.07 3.77 14.41
N ASN A 227 -6.09 3.09 13.84
CA ASN A 227 -4.95 3.73 13.22
C ASN A 227 -5.13 3.87 11.69
N THR A 228 -4.21 4.59 11.05
CA THR A 228 -4.24 4.89 9.61
C THR A 228 -4.31 3.61 8.75
N THR A 229 -3.56 2.55 9.09
CA THR A 229 -3.49 1.34 8.28
C THR A 229 -4.79 0.52 8.37
N ILE A 230 -5.38 0.45 9.55
CA ILE A 230 -6.70 -0.19 9.75
C ILE A 230 -7.79 0.60 9.04
N ALA A 231 -7.74 1.94 9.10
CA ALA A 231 -8.69 2.79 8.37
C ALA A 231 -8.63 2.53 6.86
N MET A 232 -7.43 2.45 6.28
CA MET A 232 -7.24 2.14 4.86
C MET A 232 -7.88 0.80 4.48
N ARG A 233 -7.61 -0.24 5.28
CA ARG A 233 -8.18 -1.58 5.03
C ARG A 233 -9.70 -1.57 5.18
N MET A 234 -10.22 -0.96 6.25
CA MET A 234 -11.66 -0.83 6.49
C MET A 234 -12.36 -0.14 5.31
N LEU A 235 -11.81 0.96 4.81
CA LEU A 235 -12.42 1.70 3.71
C LEU A 235 -12.43 0.90 2.42
N LEU A 236 -11.37 0.17 2.08
CA LEU A 236 -11.36 -0.70 0.90
C LEU A 236 -12.34 -1.88 1.03
N ASP A 237 -12.59 -2.37 2.24
CA ASP A 237 -13.52 -3.49 2.46
C ASP A 237 -14.99 -3.07 2.44
N ILE A 238 -15.29 -1.82 2.86
CA ILE A 238 -16.67 -1.44 3.20
C ILE A 238 -17.18 -0.30 2.32
N ALA A 239 -16.34 0.70 2.01
CA ALA A 239 -16.80 1.91 1.34
C ALA A 239 -17.30 1.63 -0.08
N THR A 240 -18.44 2.24 -0.41
CA THR A 240 -19.07 2.19 -1.74
C THR A 240 -18.86 3.46 -2.53
N SER A 241 -18.50 4.56 -1.86
CA SER A 241 -18.28 5.88 -2.44
C SER A 241 -17.44 6.74 -1.48
N VAL A 242 -17.01 7.90 -1.97
CA VAL A 242 -16.32 8.91 -1.14
C VAL A 242 -17.19 9.39 0.02
N ASP A 243 -18.46 9.67 -0.21
CA ASP A 243 -19.37 10.11 0.87
C ASP A 243 -19.55 9.03 1.93
N ASN A 244 -19.71 7.76 1.51
CA ASN A 244 -19.80 6.64 2.44
C ASN A 244 -18.51 6.46 3.24
N ALA A 245 -17.34 6.62 2.61
CA ALA A 245 -16.05 6.56 3.29
C ALA A 245 -15.89 7.65 4.36
N ILE A 246 -16.35 8.87 4.08
CA ILE A 246 -16.37 9.98 5.04
C ILE A 246 -17.24 9.61 6.26
N GLU A 247 -18.44 9.09 6.03
CA GLU A 247 -19.34 8.69 7.13
C GLU A 247 -18.77 7.50 7.94
N LEU A 248 -18.06 6.58 7.31
CA LEU A 248 -17.35 5.50 8.02
C LEU A 248 -16.24 6.05 8.92
N LEU A 249 -15.41 6.98 8.42
CA LEU A 249 -14.35 7.60 9.22
C LEU A 249 -14.89 8.38 10.42
N LYS A 250 -16.04 9.02 10.31
CA LYS A 250 -16.69 9.74 11.42
C LYS A 250 -17.12 8.84 12.58
N GLN A 251 -17.20 7.52 12.38
CA GLN A 251 -17.61 6.57 13.43
C GLN A 251 -16.46 6.20 14.37
N TYR A 252 -15.22 6.54 14.02
CA TYR A 252 -14.01 6.17 14.76
C TYR A 252 -13.20 7.40 15.16
N ASN A 253 -12.36 7.22 16.16
CA ASN A 253 -11.27 8.13 16.48
C ASN A 253 -10.02 7.68 15.72
N MET A 254 -9.46 8.56 14.89
CA MET A 254 -8.18 8.32 14.25
C MET A 254 -7.06 8.61 15.24
N ASN A 255 -6.25 7.59 15.52
CA ASN A 255 -5.12 7.67 16.44
C ASN A 255 -3.91 6.94 15.86
N MET A 256 -2.76 7.61 15.86
CA MET A 256 -1.50 7.02 15.39
C MET A 256 -0.38 7.41 16.34
N GLU A 257 -0.10 6.55 17.31
CA GLU A 257 0.97 6.78 18.28
C GLU A 257 2.35 6.59 17.66
N SER A 258 3.32 7.44 18.09
CA SER A 258 4.75 7.32 17.75
C SER A 258 5.34 5.92 18.12
N PRO A 259 6.41 5.41 17.47
CA PRO A 259 7.45 6.17 16.78
C PRO A 259 7.27 6.37 15.26
N ALA A 260 6.33 5.70 14.63
CA ALA A 260 6.05 5.95 13.23
C ALA A 260 5.16 7.17 13.00
N GLY A 261 4.90 7.92 14.08
CA GLY A 261 3.91 8.94 14.14
C GLY A 261 4.28 10.18 13.34
N GLY A 262 3.60 10.36 12.27
CA GLY A 262 3.35 11.61 11.61
C GLY A 262 1.86 11.78 11.50
N ASN A 263 1.43 12.91 11.01
CA ASN A 263 0.08 13.08 10.54
C ASN A 263 0.01 12.65 9.07
N TYR A 264 -1.18 12.27 8.66
CA TYR A 264 -1.44 11.79 7.29
C TYR A 264 -2.70 12.46 6.78
N HIS A 265 -2.80 12.61 5.46
CA HIS A 265 -4.10 12.78 4.84
C HIS A 265 -4.43 11.60 3.93
N PHE A 266 -5.71 11.34 3.78
CA PHE A 266 -6.22 10.43 2.77
C PHE A 266 -6.64 11.23 1.54
N PHE A 267 -6.28 10.74 0.37
CA PHE A 267 -6.90 11.15 -0.88
C PHE A 267 -7.79 10.01 -1.36
N MET A 268 -9.05 10.30 -1.60
CA MET A 268 -10.07 9.34 -1.98
C MET A 268 -10.79 9.81 -3.25
N ALA A 269 -11.17 8.85 -4.11
CA ALA A 269 -12.01 9.12 -5.27
C ALA A 269 -12.92 7.91 -5.58
N ASP A 270 -14.03 8.12 -6.29
CA ASP A 270 -14.97 7.06 -6.63
C ASP A 270 -15.43 7.10 -8.10
N ALA A 271 -16.10 6.02 -8.53
CA ALA A 271 -16.63 5.88 -9.89
C ALA A 271 -17.73 6.89 -10.24
N GLY A 272 -18.30 7.58 -9.25
CA GLY A 272 -19.26 8.69 -9.45
C GLY A 272 -18.57 10.03 -9.75
N GLY A 273 -17.22 10.07 -9.72
CA GLY A 273 -16.42 11.27 -9.94
C GLY A 273 -16.26 12.16 -8.72
N ASN A 274 -16.67 11.68 -7.55
CA ASN A 274 -16.44 12.36 -6.29
C ASN A 274 -14.98 12.12 -5.85
N TYR A 275 -14.45 13.10 -5.10
CA TYR A 275 -13.14 12.98 -4.47
C TYR A 275 -13.15 13.70 -3.12
N ALA A 276 -12.22 13.34 -2.23
CA ALA A 276 -12.02 14.05 -0.98
C ALA A 276 -10.56 13.96 -0.53
N ILE A 277 -10.11 15.04 0.13
CA ILE A 277 -8.91 15.06 0.96
C ILE A 277 -9.39 15.09 2.40
N ILE A 278 -8.90 14.17 3.23
CA ILE A 278 -9.20 14.12 4.66
C ILE A 278 -7.93 14.46 5.43
N GLU A 279 -7.99 15.47 6.27
CA GLU A 279 -6.92 15.88 7.18
C GLU A 279 -7.40 15.84 8.62
N TYR A 280 -6.49 15.57 9.53
CA TYR A 280 -6.74 15.61 10.98
C TYR A 280 -5.87 16.71 11.57
N ILE A 281 -6.49 17.78 12.07
CA ILE A 281 -5.80 19.01 12.49
C ILE A 281 -6.24 19.46 13.88
N PHE A 282 -5.40 20.29 14.50
CA PHE A 282 -5.81 21.10 15.66
C PHE A 282 -6.51 22.38 15.18
N GLU A 283 -7.54 22.81 15.89
CA GLU A 283 -8.11 24.14 15.73
C GLU A 283 -7.51 25.08 16.78
N GLY A 284 -6.93 26.20 16.33
CA GLY A 284 -6.34 27.23 17.19
C GLY A 284 -4.92 26.92 17.65
N GLU A 285 -4.51 27.51 18.77
CA GLU A 285 -3.21 27.28 19.41
C GLU A 285 -3.26 25.97 20.22
N GLY A 286 -3.30 24.83 19.51
CA GLY A 286 -3.31 23.51 20.12
C GLY A 286 -1.95 23.12 20.69
N THR A 287 -1.97 22.42 21.82
CA THR A 287 -0.79 21.71 22.34
C THR A 287 -0.77 20.29 21.79
N GLU A 288 0.33 19.55 21.96
CA GLU A 288 0.42 18.12 21.59
C GLU A 288 -0.69 17.24 22.18
N SER A 289 -1.31 17.69 23.27
CA SER A 289 -2.43 17.00 23.93
C SER A 289 -3.80 17.40 23.41
N THR A 290 -3.90 18.41 22.54
CA THR A 290 -5.20 18.85 21.98
C THR A 290 -5.67 17.85 20.93
N PRO A 291 -6.91 17.28 21.07
CA PRO A 291 -7.44 16.35 20.07
C PRO A 291 -7.57 16.98 18.68
N ASN A 292 -7.26 16.22 17.65
CA ASN A 292 -7.44 16.63 16.26
C ASN A 292 -8.92 16.59 15.87
N LYS A 293 -9.30 17.45 14.92
CA LYS A 293 -10.57 17.37 14.22
C LYS A 293 -10.37 16.88 12.79
N MET A 294 -11.31 16.08 12.31
CA MET A 294 -11.36 15.65 10.93
C MET A 294 -11.86 16.77 10.04
N MET A 295 -11.05 17.18 9.07
CA MET A 295 -11.39 18.13 8.03
C MET A 295 -11.60 17.41 6.71
N VAL A 296 -12.63 17.83 5.97
CA VAL A 296 -13.04 17.23 4.68
C VAL A 296 -13.00 18.30 3.60
N PHE A 297 -12.26 18.06 2.53
CA PHE A 297 -12.15 18.93 1.36
C PHE A 297 -12.62 18.16 0.12
N ASN A 298 -13.87 18.38 -0.30
CA ASN A 298 -14.51 17.65 -1.40
C ASN A 298 -15.36 18.50 -2.35
N GLN A 299 -15.39 19.82 -2.16
CA GLN A 299 -16.36 20.68 -2.86
C GLN A 299 -15.73 21.68 -3.84
N ASN A 300 -14.43 21.64 -4.06
CA ASN A 300 -13.78 22.64 -4.90
C ASN A 300 -12.92 21.96 -5.97
N ASP A 301 -13.26 22.13 -7.25
CA ASP A 301 -12.49 21.60 -8.38
C ASP A 301 -11.00 21.92 -8.32
N THR A 302 -10.62 23.00 -7.65
CA THR A 302 -9.21 23.38 -7.45
C THR A 302 -8.46 22.52 -6.42
N MET A 303 -9.13 21.56 -5.75
CA MET A 303 -8.55 20.67 -4.73
C MET A 303 -8.54 19.20 -5.17
N ARG A 304 -8.55 18.92 -6.46
CA ARG A 304 -8.48 17.54 -7.01
C ARG A 304 -7.07 16.94 -7.01
N TYR A 305 -6.14 17.55 -6.30
CA TYR A 305 -4.74 17.13 -6.27
C TYR A 305 -4.09 17.52 -4.95
N VAL A 306 -3.12 16.72 -4.51
CA VAL A 306 -2.48 16.89 -3.21
C VAL A 306 -1.07 16.29 -3.21
N THR A 307 -0.19 16.80 -2.36
CA THR A 307 1.13 16.25 -2.04
C THR A 307 1.34 16.20 -0.53
N ASN A 308 2.56 16.27 -0.04
CA ASN A 308 2.90 16.07 1.36
C ASN A 308 2.89 17.39 2.18
N PHE A 309 1.83 18.17 2.10
CA PHE A 309 1.60 19.32 2.97
C PHE A 309 0.11 19.58 3.17
N TYR A 310 -0.24 20.26 4.26
CA TYR A 310 -1.63 20.53 4.61
C TYR A 310 -2.31 21.44 3.59
N VAL A 311 -3.51 21.07 3.17
CA VAL A 311 -4.39 21.92 2.36
C VAL A 311 -5.29 22.81 3.23
N THR A 312 -5.42 22.49 4.51
CA THR A 312 -6.11 23.36 5.50
C THR A 312 -5.51 24.76 5.49
N PRO A 313 -6.30 25.84 5.22
CA PRO A 313 -5.76 27.17 4.96
C PRO A 313 -4.91 27.77 6.09
N THR A 314 -5.21 27.43 7.34
CA THR A 314 -4.46 27.91 8.50
C THR A 314 -3.08 27.26 8.60
N LEU A 315 -2.96 25.97 8.30
CA LEU A 315 -1.72 25.20 8.37
C LEU A 315 -0.88 25.27 7.09
N ALA A 316 -1.52 25.43 5.93
CA ALA A 316 -0.84 25.56 4.65
C ALA A 316 0.10 26.80 4.57
N LYS A 317 -0.11 27.77 5.45
CA LYS A 317 0.71 28.99 5.56
C LYS A 317 1.90 28.83 6.49
N ASP A 318 1.92 27.79 7.33
CA ASP A 318 3.00 27.53 8.27
C ASP A 318 4.11 26.73 7.61
N PRO A 319 5.30 27.30 7.36
CA PRO A 319 6.41 26.58 6.73
C PRO A 319 6.97 25.45 7.60
N VAL A 320 6.71 25.44 8.91
CA VAL A 320 7.19 24.41 9.84
C VAL A 320 6.21 23.24 9.91
N ILE A 321 4.92 23.50 10.05
CA ILE A 321 3.87 22.48 10.12
C ILE A 321 3.36 22.12 8.73
N GLY A 322 3.31 23.10 7.83
CA GLY A 322 2.89 22.90 6.43
C GLY A 322 3.77 21.92 5.65
N GLY A 323 5.00 21.65 6.14
CA GLY A 323 5.87 20.58 5.64
C GLY A 323 6.17 20.63 4.13
N ALA A 324 5.78 21.73 3.47
CA ALA A 324 5.93 21.87 2.02
C ALA A 324 7.41 22.01 1.67
N SER A 325 8.11 20.88 1.54
CA SER A 325 9.40 20.88 0.89
C SER A 325 9.30 21.53 -0.50
N GLU A 326 10.36 22.10 -1.01
CA GLU A 326 10.39 22.68 -2.37
C GLU A 326 9.92 21.63 -3.42
N ARG A 327 10.23 20.35 -3.20
CA ARG A 327 9.80 19.24 -4.03
C ARG A 327 8.28 18.99 -3.92
N GLY A 328 7.70 19.07 -2.73
CA GLY A 328 6.25 18.99 -2.53
C GLY A 328 5.51 20.10 -3.25
N LYS A 329 6.00 21.33 -3.15
CA LYS A 329 5.45 22.50 -3.86
C LYS A 329 5.56 22.36 -5.37
N TRP A 330 6.70 21.90 -5.87
CA TRP A 330 6.90 21.71 -7.31
C TRP A 330 5.92 20.69 -7.87
N ARG A 331 5.79 19.50 -7.27
CA ARG A 331 4.82 18.47 -7.69
C ARG A 331 3.40 19.01 -7.66
N TYR A 332 3.02 19.69 -6.58
CA TYR A 332 1.70 20.31 -6.43
C TYR A 332 1.42 21.32 -7.54
N ASN A 333 2.35 22.24 -7.80
CA ASN A 333 2.18 23.26 -8.85
C ASN A 333 2.14 22.63 -10.25
N THR A 334 2.94 21.60 -10.52
CA THR A 334 2.89 20.86 -11.80
C THR A 334 1.52 20.21 -12.02
N MET A 335 0.96 19.54 -11.01
CA MET A 335 -0.40 18.99 -11.10
C MET A 335 -1.45 20.08 -11.29
N LYS A 336 -1.37 21.16 -10.52
CA LYS A 336 -2.27 22.30 -10.61
C LYS A 336 -2.33 22.89 -12.01
N GLU A 337 -1.18 23.22 -12.58
CA GLU A 337 -1.12 23.87 -13.90
C GLU A 337 -1.56 22.88 -15.01
N THR A 338 -1.16 21.62 -14.93
CA THR A 338 -1.57 20.59 -15.91
C THR A 338 -3.08 20.36 -15.88
N LEU A 339 -3.67 20.20 -14.71
CA LEU A 339 -5.12 20.03 -14.56
C LEU A 339 -5.88 21.28 -15.03
N LYS A 340 -5.40 22.45 -14.66
CA LYS A 340 -6.03 23.73 -15.09
C LYS A 340 -5.97 23.92 -16.60
N MET A 341 -4.83 23.65 -17.24
CA MET A 341 -4.68 23.74 -18.70
C MET A 341 -5.62 22.77 -19.46
N ASN A 342 -5.94 21.65 -18.85
CA ASN A 342 -6.84 20.65 -19.41
C ASN A 342 -8.29 20.77 -18.87
N ALA A 343 -8.67 21.92 -18.30
CA ALA A 343 -10.01 22.15 -17.73
C ALA A 343 -10.39 21.06 -16.70
N TYR A 344 -9.42 20.56 -15.92
CA TYR A 344 -9.55 19.50 -14.92
C TYR A 344 -10.03 18.14 -15.48
N LYS A 345 -9.73 17.88 -16.74
CA LYS A 345 -10.04 16.61 -17.44
C LYS A 345 -8.77 16.05 -18.04
N LEU A 346 -8.57 14.76 -17.96
CA LEU A 346 -7.40 14.08 -18.52
C LEU A 346 -7.81 12.79 -19.19
N THR A 347 -7.31 12.55 -20.41
CA THR A 347 -7.35 11.20 -20.98
C THR A 347 -6.43 10.29 -20.16
N GLU A 348 -6.54 8.98 -20.34
CA GLU A 348 -5.69 7.99 -19.66
C GLU A 348 -4.20 8.27 -19.89
N ASP A 349 -3.80 8.49 -21.17
CA ASP A 349 -2.42 8.85 -21.50
C ASP A 349 -1.96 10.16 -20.84
N GLN A 350 -2.83 11.16 -20.74
CA GLN A 350 -2.53 12.42 -20.06
C GLN A 350 -2.42 12.24 -18.55
N ALA A 351 -3.26 11.38 -17.95
CA ALA A 351 -3.22 11.08 -16.53
C ALA A 351 -1.93 10.33 -16.16
N MET A 352 -1.55 9.30 -16.92
CA MET A 352 -0.25 8.62 -16.74
C MET A 352 0.92 9.57 -17.03
N GLY A 353 0.79 10.45 -18.04
CA GLY A 353 1.76 11.51 -18.34
C GLY A 353 1.95 12.49 -17.20
N LEU A 354 0.88 12.82 -16.46
CA LEU A 354 0.96 13.67 -15.27
C LEU A 354 1.68 12.97 -14.11
N LEU A 355 1.42 11.70 -13.87
CA LEU A 355 2.18 10.90 -12.90
C LEU A 355 3.68 10.89 -13.24
N LYS A 356 4.02 10.68 -14.51
CA LYS A 356 5.40 10.77 -15.00
C LYS A 356 6.01 12.15 -14.76
N ALA A 357 5.27 13.22 -15.01
CA ALA A 357 5.75 14.59 -14.88
C ALA A 357 6.06 14.99 -13.42
N VAL A 358 5.42 14.35 -12.43
CA VAL A 358 5.66 14.61 -11.00
C VAL A 358 6.44 13.49 -10.30
N ALA A 359 6.94 12.51 -11.05
CA ALA A 359 7.80 11.47 -10.51
C ALA A 359 9.19 11.99 -10.17
N THR A 360 9.81 11.40 -9.15
CA THR A 360 11.09 11.85 -8.59
C THR A 360 12.17 10.79 -8.70
N ASP A 361 13.43 11.22 -8.89
CA ASP A 361 14.60 10.36 -8.88
C ASP A 361 15.06 10.07 -7.45
N ALA A 362 15.83 8.99 -7.28
CA ALA A 362 16.43 8.64 -6.00
C ALA A 362 17.36 9.74 -5.49
N ASN A 363 17.19 10.13 -4.24
CA ASN A 363 18.11 10.98 -3.49
C ASN A 363 18.23 10.42 -2.06
N PRO A 364 19.30 9.69 -1.73
CA PRO A 364 19.46 9.07 -0.42
C PRO A 364 19.49 10.06 0.77
N THR A 365 19.65 11.36 0.51
CA THR A 365 19.55 12.39 1.55
C THR A 365 18.14 12.93 1.77
N ASP A 366 17.20 12.52 0.92
CA ASP A 366 15.80 12.93 0.98
C ASP A 366 14.88 11.69 0.89
N PRO A 367 14.36 11.20 2.02
CA PRO A 367 13.49 10.00 2.03
C PRO A 367 12.19 10.20 1.24
N THR A 368 11.79 11.45 0.95
CA THR A 368 10.59 11.74 0.15
C THR A 368 10.83 11.71 -1.35
N SER A 369 11.98 11.19 -1.78
CA SER A 369 12.38 11.04 -3.18
C SER A 369 12.15 9.61 -3.68
N HIS A 370 12.47 9.35 -4.93
CA HIS A 370 12.41 8.06 -5.61
C HIS A 370 11.00 7.48 -5.74
N THR A 371 10.35 7.79 -6.83
CA THR A 371 9.06 7.18 -7.16
C THR A 371 9.22 5.67 -7.36
N GLN A 372 8.74 4.90 -6.39
CA GLN A 372 8.75 3.44 -6.40
C GLN A 372 7.70 2.89 -7.37
N TRP A 373 6.51 3.51 -7.36
CA TRP A 373 5.47 3.23 -8.35
C TRP A 373 4.55 4.41 -8.59
N SER A 374 3.89 4.36 -9.74
CA SER A 374 2.82 5.25 -10.16
C SER A 374 1.57 4.44 -10.45
N SER A 375 0.54 4.57 -9.64
CA SER A 375 -0.76 3.92 -9.80
C SER A 375 -1.73 4.85 -10.52
N LEU A 376 -2.34 4.38 -11.61
CA LEU A 376 -3.48 5.02 -12.26
C LEU A 376 -4.69 4.09 -12.11
N TYR A 377 -5.59 4.44 -11.23
CA TYR A 377 -6.84 3.74 -11.00
C TYR A 377 -7.91 4.26 -11.96
N ASN A 378 -8.44 3.39 -12.83
CA ASN A 378 -9.65 3.65 -13.58
C ASN A 378 -10.83 3.24 -12.69
N LEU A 379 -11.47 4.22 -12.06
CA LEU A 379 -12.52 4.00 -11.07
C LEU A 379 -13.78 3.42 -11.70
N THR A 380 -14.08 3.82 -12.93
CA THR A 380 -15.26 3.37 -13.70
C THR A 380 -15.09 1.92 -14.17
N GLN A 381 -13.92 1.57 -14.70
CA GLN A 381 -13.59 0.23 -15.16
C GLN A 381 -13.10 -0.69 -14.02
N LYS A 382 -12.78 -0.11 -12.86
CA LYS A 382 -12.33 -0.81 -11.65
C LYS A 382 -11.03 -1.57 -11.92
N SER A 383 -10.04 -0.86 -12.45
CA SER A 383 -8.74 -1.40 -12.81
C SER A 383 -7.60 -0.51 -12.31
N LEU A 384 -6.41 -1.07 -12.31
CA LEU A 384 -5.15 -0.42 -11.96
C LEU A 384 -4.17 -0.58 -13.11
N ASP A 385 -3.65 0.53 -13.62
CA ASP A 385 -2.45 0.58 -14.45
C ASP A 385 -1.30 1.09 -13.60
N ILE A 386 -0.20 0.34 -13.53
CA ILE A 386 0.92 0.64 -12.64
C ILE A 386 2.25 0.66 -13.38
N ALA A 387 2.99 1.76 -13.21
CA ALA A 387 4.37 1.91 -13.64
C ALA A 387 5.30 1.77 -12.42
N ILE A 388 6.31 0.92 -12.52
CA ILE A 388 7.32 0.70 -11.48
C ILE A 388 8.60 1.47 -11.83
N LEU A 389 9.21 2.16 -10.85
CA LEU A 389 10.50 2.84 -10.98
C LEU A 389 10.57 3.78 -12.19
N LYS A 390 9.47 4.49 -12.49
CA LYS A 390 9.38 5.46 -13.59
C LYS A 390 9.43 4.83 -15.00
N GLU A 391 9.18 3.55 -15.13
CA GLU A 391 9.09 2.87 -16.43
C GLU A 391 7.67 3.00 -17.00
N TYR A 392 7.43 4.05 -17.79
CA TYR A 392 6.11 4.42 -18.31
C TYR A 392 5.88 3.99 -19.77
N GLY A 393 6.68 3.08 -20.32
CA GLY A 393 6.43 2.52 -21.64
C GLY A 393 5.17 1.66 -21.66
N LYS A 394 4.54 1.49 -22.81
CA LYS A 394 3.29 0.71 -22.92
C LYS A 394 3.46 -0.77 -22.57
N GLU A 395 4.66 -1.31 -22.75
CA GLU A 395 4.97 -2.70 -22.42
C GLU A 395 5.41 -2.86 -20.95
N GLU A 396 5.84 -1.77 -20.32
CA GLU A 396 6.33 -1.75 -18.94
C GLU A 396 5.20 -1.49 -17.93
N VAL A 397 4.16 -0.73 -18.30
CA VAL A 397 2.98 -0.50 -17.46
C VAL A 397 2.17 -1.79 -17.39
N GLN A 398 1.91 -2.26 -16.19
CA GLN A 398 1.15 -3.48 -15.96
C GLN A 398 -0.31 -3.15 -15.61
N HIS A 399 -1.22 -3.93 -16.17
CA HIS A 399 -2.67 -3.77 -15.98
C HIS A 399 -3.23 -4.87 -15.08
N PHE A 400 -4.05 -4.47 -14.09
CA PHE A 400 -4.75 -5.37 -13.17
C PHE A 400 -6.23 -5.02 -13.10
N SER A 401 -7.09 -6.04 -13.05
CA SER A 401 -8.53 -5.89 -12.90
C SER A 401 -9.15 -7.03 -12.08
N PHE A 402 -10.40 -6.88 -11.64
CA PHE A 402 -11.10 -7.89 -10.85
C PHE A 402 -11.55 -9.11 -11.65
N ASN A 403 -11.41 -9.08 -12.97
CA ASN A 403 -11.85 -10.14 -13.89
C ASN A 403 -10.70 -11.00 -14.45
N GLN A 404 -9.52 -10.85 -13.89
CA GLN A 404 -8.33 -11.62 -14.27
C GLN A 404 -8.18 -12.87 -13.42
#